data_75d428a7861b2a879527737a3501feba
#
_entry.id   75d428a7861b2a879527737a3501feba
#
_cell.length_a   1.000
_cell.length_b   1.000
_cell.length_c   1.000
_cell.angle_alpha   90.00
_cell.angle_beta   90.00
_cell.angle_gamma   90.00
#
_symmetry.space_group_name_H-M   'P 1'
#
loop_
_entity.id
_entity.type
_entity.pdbx_description
1 polymer ?
#
loop_
_entity_poly.entity_id
_entity_poly.type
_entity_poly.pdbx_seq_one_letter_code
_entity_poly.pdbx_strand_id
1 'polypeptide(L)'
;EARVTEKAKELLRIFEMEDTADQMAANLPYGQQRKLEILRAIASEPKILLLDEPAAGMNPTETRELMETIRRIRDMFGVGILLIEHDMALVMGVCERIYVLDYGTLIASGTPEEIRSDERVIKAYLGG
;
A
#
# COMPACT_ATOMS: atom_id res chain seq x y z
N GLU A 1 -20.43 0.42 -16.17
CA GLU A 1 -19.70 -0.80 -16.49
C GLU A 1 -18.62 -0.55 -17.56
N ALA A 2 -19.00 -0.07 -18.72
CA ALA A 2 -18.02 0.23 -19.76
C ALA A 2 -17.00 1.28 -19.27
N ARG A 3 -17.46 2.27 -18.52
CA ARG A 3 -16.60 3.31 -17.95
C ARG A 3 -15.57 2.73 -16.99
N VAL A 4 -15.99 1.81 -16.13
CA VAL A 4 -15.08 1.17 -15.18
C VAL A 4 -14.05 0.31 -15.92
N THR A 5 -14.47 -0.40 -16.96
CA THR A 5 -13.57 -1.21 -17.76
C THR A 5 -12.51 -0.35 -18.46
N GLU A 6 -12.92 0.78 -19.04
CA GLU A 6 -11.98 1.70 -19.69
C GLU A 6 -11.00 2.31 -18.69
N LYS A 7 -11.51 2.68 -17.52
CA LYS A 7 -10.66 3.21 -16.45
C LYS A 7 -9.65 2.18 -15.99
N ALA A 8 -10.08 0.93 -15.84
CA ALA A 8 -9.21 -0.14 -15.43
C ALA A 8 -8.09 -0.38 -16.45
N LYS A 9 -8.43 -0.36 -17.74
CA LYS A 9 -7.44 -0.53 -18.79
C LYS A 9 -6.43 0.61 -18.82
N GLU A 10 -6.90 1.83 -18.61
CA GLU A 10 -6.02 2.99 -18.53
C GLU A 10 -5.04 2.88 -17.38
N LEU A 11 -5.54 2.44 -16.21
CA LEU A 11 -4.67 2.22 -15.04
C LEU A 11 -3.63 1.15 -15.30
N LEU A 12 -4.02 0.06 -15.95
CA LEU A 12 -3.07 -0.99 -16.29
C LEU A 12 -1.96 -0.44 -17.18
N ARG A 13 -2.30 0.41 -18.13
CA ARG A 13 -1.31 1.01 -19.01
C ARG A 13 -0.37 1.94 -18.25
N ILE A 14 -0.91 2.80 -17.38
CA ILE A 14 -0.13 3.74 -16.58
C ILE A 14 0.89 3.00 -15.70
N PHE A 15 0.49 1.87 -15.14
CA PHE A 15 1.34 1.08 -14.25
C PHE A 15 2.04 -0.08 -14.96
N GLU A 16 2.06 -0.04 -16.30
CA GLU A 16 2.80 -0.99 -17.12
C GLU A 16 2.36 -2.44 -16.91
N MET A 17 1.04 -2.64 -16.81
CA MET A 17 0.45 -3.96 -16.65
C MET A 17 -0.57 -4.28 -17.75
N GLU A 18 -0.48 -3.61 -18.88
CA GLU A 18 -1.45 -3.83 -19.97
C GLU A 18 -1.44 -5.27 -20.49
N ASP A 19 -0.28 -5.95 -20.44
CA ASP A 19 -0.18 -7.35 -20.89
C ASP A 19 -1.00 -8.28 -20.01
N THR A 20 -1.38 -7.84 -18.80
CA THR A 20 -2.09 -8.70 -17.86
C THR A 20 -3.60 -8.58 -18.01
N ALA A 21 -4.09 -7.71 -18.89
CA ALA A 21 -5.51 -7.44 -19.03
C ALA A 21 -6.33 -8.69 -19.31
N ASP A 22 -5.80 -9.61 -20.11
CA ASP A 22 -6.48 -10.83 -20.48
C ASP A 22 -5.98 -12.08 -19.75
N GLN A 23 -5.08 -11.90 -18.79
CA GLN A 23 -4.58 -13.02 -18.00
C GLN A 23 -5.43 -13.20 -16.76
N MET A 24 -5.52 -14.44 -16.29
CA MET A 24 -6.17 -14.71 -15.02
C MET A 24 -5.25 -14.24 -13.89
N ALA A 25 -5.81 -13.54 -12.92
CA ALA A 25 -5.05 -13.01 -11.79
C ALA A 25 -4.25 -14.12 -11.08
N ALA A 26 -4.80 -15.32 -10.99
CA ALA A 26 -4.14 -16.44 -10.33
C ALA A 26 -2.83 -16.84 -11.00
N ASN A 27 -2.62 -16.47 -12.27
CA ASN A 27 -1.41 -16.81 -13.02
C ASN A 27 -0.32 -15.76 -12.91
N LEU A 28 -0.60 -14.65 -12.23
CA LEU A 28 0.38 -13.58 -12.07
C LEU A 28 1.26 -13.85 -10.85
N PRO A 29 2.52 -13.37 -10.86
CA PRO A 29 3.32 -13.35 -9.64
C PRO A 29 2.58 -12.62 -8.53
N TYR A 30 2.82 -13.00 -7.28
CA TYR A 30 2.06 -12.51 -6.14
C TYR A 30 2.06 -10.97 -6.02
N GLY A 31 3.22 -10.36 -6.20
CA GLY A 31 3.32 -8.89 -6.15
C GLY A 31 2.46 -8.22 -7.21
N GLN A 32 2.38 -8.80 -8.41
CA GLN A 32 1.54 -8.28 -9.48
C GLN A 32 0.06 -8.50 -9.20
N GLN A 33 -0.30 -9.61 -8.55
CA GLN A 33 -1.68 -9.83 -8.13
C GLN A 33 -2.14 -8.74 -7.17
N ARG A 34 -1.30 -8.39 -6.20
CA ARG A 34 -1.59 -7.31 -5.25
C ARG A 34 -1.73 -5.97 -5.95
N LYS A 35 -0.80 -5.67 -6.86
CA LYS A 35 -0.85 -4.44 -7.63
C LYS A 35 -2.15 -4.34 -8.42
N LEU A 36 -2.56 -5.43 -9.05
CA LEU A 36 -3.81 -5.48 -9.80
C LEU A 36 -5.02 -5.22 -8.91
N GLU A 37 -5.06 -5.80 -7.71
CA GLU A 37 -6.14 -5.59 -6.76
C GLU A 37 -6.27 -4.11 -6.38
N ILE A 38 -5.13 -3.47 -6.11
CA ILE A 38 -5.10 -2.06 -5.76
C ILE A 38 -5.61 -1.20 -6.92
N LEU A 39 -5.16 -1.50 -8.14
CA LEU A 39 -5.60 -0.75 -9.32
C LEU A 39 -7.09 -0.92 -9.59
N ARG A 40 -7.64 -2.10 -9.32
CA ARG A 40 -9.09 -2.32 -9.42
C ARG A 40 -9.85 -1.43 -8.45
N ALA A 41 -9.36 -1.32 -7.22
CA ALA A 41 -10.00 -0.47 -6.23
C ALA A 41 -9.95 0.99 -6.68
N ILE A 42 -8.83 1.43 -7.23
CA ILE A 42 -8.67 2.81 -7.72
C ILE A 42 -9.58 3.08 -8.92
N ALA A 43 -9.88 2.07 -9.73
CA ALA A 43 -10.74 2.23 -10.89
C ALA A 43 -12.15 2.67 -10.51
N SER A 44 -12.61 2.39 -9.28
CA SER A 44 -13.91 2.84 -8.80
C SER A 44 -13.90 4.27 -8.28
N GLU A 45 -12.77 4.96 -8.38
CA GLU A 45 -12.59 6.36 -7.97
C GLU A 45 -12.97 6.61 -6.50
N PRO A 46 -12.36 5.89 -5.56
CA PRO A 46 -12.67 6.08 -4.15
C PRO A 46 -12.04 7.36 -3.62
N LYS A 47 -12.59 7.88 -2.52
CA LYS A 47 -11.98 9.00 -1.81
C LYS A 47 -10.93 8.49 -0.82
N ILE A 48 -11.12 7.29 -0.31
CA ILE A 48 -10.21 6.65 0.65
C ILE A 48 -9.98 5.21 0.21
N LEU A 49 -8.71 4.81 0.20
CA LEU A 49 -8.31 3.45 -0.09
C LEU A 49 -7.81 2.81 1.20
N LEU A 50 -8.36 1.66 1.54
CA LEU A 50 -7.94 0.90 2.71
C LEU A 50 -7.06 -0.26 2.26
N LEU A 51 -5.85 -0.33 2.82
CA LEU A 51 -4.90 -1.41 2.54
C LEU A 51 -4.56 -2.12 3.84
N ASP A 52 -5.01 -3.37 3.96
CA ASP A 52 -4.81 -4.17 5.16
C ASP A 52 -3.70 -5.18 4.92
N GLU A 53 -2.54 -4.92 5.50
CA GLU A 53 -1.33 -5.74 5.38
C GLU A 53 -1.02 -6.13 3.94
N PRO A 54 -0.92 -5.14 3.04
CA PRO A 54 -0.75 -5.45 1.61
C PRO A 54 0.59 -6.12 1.29
N ALA A 55 1.59 -5.99 2.17
CA ALA A 55 2.90 -6.60 1.93
C ALA A 55 3.03 -8.03 2.47
N ALA A 56 1.95 -8.58 3.05
CA ALA A 56 2.00 -9.93 3.60
C ALA A 56 2.41 -10.94 2.52
N GLY A 57 3.44 -11.72 2.81
CA GLY A 57 3.92 -12.74 1.87
C GLY A 57 4.83 -12.23 0.77
N MET A 58 5.17 -10.94 0.76
CA MET A 58 6.05 -10.37 -0.26
C MET A 58 7.52 -10.46 0.14
N ASN A 59 8.38 -10.63 -0.87
CA ASN A 59 9.82 -10.51 -0.68
C ASN A 59 10.22 -9.01 -0.69
N PRO A 60 11.46 -8.66 -0.33
CA PRO A 60 11.86 -7.24 -0.27
C PRO A 60 11.72 -6.49 -1.59
N THR A 61 11.95 -7.13 -2.71
CA THR A 61 11.80 -6.49 -4.02
C THR A 61 10.34 -6.15 -4.30
N GLU A 62 9.44 -7.10 -4.02
CA GLU A 62 8.01 -6.88 -4.20
C GLU A 62 7.50 -5.79 -3.26
N THR A 63 8.00 -5.75 -2.04
CA THR A 63 7.62 -4.71 -1.09
C THR A 63 8.04 -3.33 -1.58
N ARG A 64 9.24 -3.20 -2.14
CA ARG A 64 9.68 -1.91 -2.70
C ARG A 64 8.81 -1.47 -3.87
N GLU A 65 8.42 -2.42 -4.72
CA GLU A 65 7.52 -2.11 -5.83
C GLU A 65 6.14 -1.69 -5.34
N LEU A 66 5.65 -2.33 -4.29
CA LEU A 66 4.39 -1.94 -3.66
C LEU A 66 4.46 -0.53 -3.12
N MET A 67 5.56 -0.19 -2.44
CA MET A 67 5.77 1.16 -1.91
C MET A 67 5.70 2.20 -3.03
N GLU A 68 6.35 1.93 -4.14
CA GLU A 68 6.32 2.83 -5.29
C GLU A 68 4.92 2.98 -5.87
N THR A 69 4.19 1.88 -5.97
CA THR A 69 2.81 1.88 -6.44
C THR A 69 1.92 2.74 -5.54
N ILE A 70 2.05 2.58 -4.23
CA ILE A 70 1.28 3.36 -3.26
C ILE A 70 1.57 4.86 -3.40
N ARG A 71 2.85 5.22 -3.50
CA ARG A 71 3.23 6.63 -3.68
C ARG A 71 2.66 7.21 -4.96
N ARG A 72 2.74 6.48 -6.06
CA ARG A 72 2.23 6.94 -7.35
C ARG A 72 0.73 7.15 -7.31
N ILE A 73 0.00 6.22 -6.70
CA ILE A 73 -1.45 6.32 -6.57
C ILE A 73 -1.82 7.55 -5.76
N ARG A 74 -1.16 7.75 -4.63
CA ARG A 74 -1.41 8.91 -3.78
C ARG A 74 -1.18 10.20 -4.55
N ASP A 75 -0.05 10.30 -5.26
CA ASP A 75 0.33 11.53 -5.95
C ASP A 75 -0.54 11.79 -7.19
N MET A 76 -0.90 10.75 -7.92
CA MET A 76 -1.66 10.90 -9.16
C MET A 76 -3.15 11.13 -8.93
N PHE A 77 -3.72 10.50 -7.92
CA PHE A 77 -5.18 10.53 -7.74
C PHE A 77 -5.63 11.31 -6.51
N GLY A 78 -4.71 11.74 -5.67
CA GLY A 78 -5.06 12.51 -4.47
C GLY A 78 -5.95 11.75 -3.50
N VAL A 79 -5.98 10.42 -3.58
CA VAL A 79 -6.80 9.60 -2.72
C VAL A 79 -6.16 9.49 -1.33
N GLY A 80 -7.00 9.53 -0.28
CA GLY A 80 -6.53 9.26 1.06
C GLY A 80 -6.26 7.77 1.20
N ILE A 81 -5.14 7.39 1.82
CA ILE A 81 -4.79 5.98 1.99
C ILE A 81 -4.62 5.68 3.46
N LEU A 82 -5.38 4.70 3.95
CA LEU A 82 -5.21 4.17 5.30
C LEU A 82 -4.55 2.80 5.17
N LEU A 83 -3.35 2.70 5.72
CA LEU A 83 -2.52 1.51 5.61
C LEU A 83 -2.39 0.85 6.97
N ILE A 84 -2.70 -0.44 7.05
CA ILE A 84 -2.48 -1.25 8.24
C ILE A 84 -1.31 -2.17 7.94
N GLU A 85 -0.22 -2.05 8.70
CA GLU A 85 1.00 -2.81 8.43
C GLU A 85 1.84 -2.97 9.68
N HIS A 86 2.66 -3.99 9.67
CA HIS A 86 3.70 -4.18 10.66
C HIS A 86 5.11 -4.21 10.03
N ASP A 87 5.18 -4.07 8.71
CA ASP A 87 6.45 -3.94 8.00
C ASP A 87 6.93 -2.49 8.18
N MET A 88 7.90 -2.30 9.07
CA MET A 88 8.34 -0.96 9.45
C MET A 88 8.97 -0.20 8.29
N ALA A 89 9.71 -0.89 7.41
CA ALA A 89 10.32 -0.24 6.26
C ALA A 89 9.25 0.36 5.34
N LEU A 90 8.18 -0.37 5.12
CA LEU A 90 7.07 0.11 4.30
C LEU A 90 6.38 1.30 4.95
N VAL A 91 6.01 1.14 6.22
CA VAL A 91 5.30 2.20 6.96
C VAL A 91 6.13 3.49 6.99
N MET A 92 7.40 3.39 7.35
CA MET A 92 8.29 4.55 7.43
C MET A 92 8.53 5.18 6.06
N GLY A 93 8.46 4.36 5.00
CA GLY A 93 8.76 4.83 3.64
C GLY A 93 7.62 5.50 2.93
N VAL A 94 6.36 5.21 3.29
CA VAL A 94 5.21 5.75 2.53
C VAL A 94 4.23 6.56 3.35
N CYS A 95 4.20 6.40 4.67
CA CYS A 95 3.20 7.07 5.50
C CYS A 95 3.63 8.48 5.86
N GLU A 96 2.68 9.41 5.83
CA GLU A 96 2.92 10.78 6.26
C GLU A 96 2.65 10.93 7.76
N ARG A 97 1.72 10.13 8.27
CA ARG A 97 1.39 10.11 9.69
C ARG A 97 1.13 8.69 10.13
N ILE A 98 1.61 8.35 11.31
CA ILE A 98 1.56 6.98 11.81
C ILE A 98 0.90 6.97 13.18
N TYR A 99 0.01 6.00 13.38
CA TYR A 99 -0.60 5.71 14.68
C TYR A 99 -0.14 4.31 15.06
N VAL A 100 0.48 4.20 16.23
CA VAL A 100 1.07 2.92 16.66
C VAL A 100 0.21 2.28 17.74
N LEU A 101 -0.19 1.05 17.48
CA LEU A 101 -0.97 0.26 18.44
C LEU A 101 -0.09 -0.85 19.01
N ASP A 102 -0.25 -1.11 20.29
CA ASP A 102 0.40 -2.22 20.96
C ASP A 102 -0.66 -2.88 21.83
N TYR A 103 -0.99 -4.14 21.54
CA TYR A 103 -2.07 -4.87 22.19
C TYR A 103 -3.37 -4.06 22.23
N GLY A 104 -3.72 -3.44 21.10
CA GLY A 104 -4.97 -2.68 20.97
C GLY A 104 -4.96 -1.29 21.60
N THR A 105 -3.86 -0.88 22.18
CA THR A 105 -3.73 0.43 22.82
C THR A 105 -2.88 1.36 21.97
N LEU A 106 -3.35 2.58 21.74
CA LEU A 106 -2.58 3.59 21.02
C LEU A 106 -1.43 4.05 21.90
N ILE A 107 -0.21 3.78 21.50
CA ILE A 107 0.98 4.14 22.30
C ILE A 107 1.75 5.33 21.74
N ALA A 108 1.54 5.68 20.47
CA ALA A 108 2.23 6.81 19.86
C ALA A 108 1.52 7.24 18.59
N SER A 109 1.68 8.50 18.20
CA SER A 109 1.26 8.98 16.88
C SER A 109 2.18 10.12 16.47
N GLY A 110 2.39 10.26 15.15
CA GLY A 110 3.23 11.33 14.64
C GLY A 110 3.76 11.03 13.26
N THR A 111 4.74 11.83 12.86
CA THR A 111 5.45 11.64 11.59
C THR A 111 6.37 10.43 11.69
N PRO A 112 6.84 9.88 10.56
CA PRO A 112 7.79 8.77 10.60
C PRO A 112 9.03 9.08 11.44
N GLU A 113 9.52 10.31 11.40
CA GLU A 113 10.69 10.69 12.19
C GLU A 113 10.40 10.65 13.68
N GLU A 114 9.24 11.16 14.09
CA GLU A 114 8.84 11.13 15.50
C GLU A 114 8.64 9.70 16.00
N ILE A 115 8.03 8.86 15.16
CA ILE A 115 7.77 7.47 15.53
C ILE A 115 9.07 6.68 15.64
N ARG A 116 10.01 6.91 14.72
CA ARG A 116 11.30 6.20 14.71
C ARG A 116 12.08 6.43 16.00
N SER A 117 11.96 7.61 16.57
CA SER A 117 12.70 7.95 17.80
C SER A 117 11.90 7.77 19.09
N ASP A 118 10.67 7.30 19.00
CA ASP A 118 9.82 7.08 20.18
C ASP A 118 10.26 5.81 20.91
N GLU A 119 10.61 5.93 22.17
CA GLU A 119 11.12 4.80 22.96
C GLU A 119 10.10 3.67 23.10
N ARG A 120 8.82 3.98 23.20
CA ARG A 120 7.77 2.96 23.33
C ARG A 120 7.65 2.15 22.05
N VAL A 121 7.80 2.81 20.92
CA VAL A 121 7.74 2.15 19.60
C VAL A 121 8.96 1.28 19.41
N ILE A 122 10.14 1.80 19.75
CA ILE A 122 11.39 1.04 19.64
C ILE A 122 11.29 -0.24 20.45
N LYS A 123 10.79 -0.14 21.68
CA LYS A 123 10.65 -1.28 22.56
C LYS A 123 9.64 -2.31 22.02
N ALA A 124 8.53 -1.84 21.46
CA ALA A 124 7.45 -2.72 21.01
C ALA A 124 7.73 -3.36 19.64
N TYR A 125 8.37 -2.66 18.73
CA TYR A 125 8.46 -3.06 17.33
C TYR A 125 9.87 -3.13 16.76
N LEU A 126 10.78 -2.34 17.26
CA LEU A 126 12.11 -2.23 16.66
C LEU A 126 13.17 -3.03 17.42
N GLY A 127 12.73 -3.89 18.32
CA GLY A 127 13.61 -4.84 18.98
C GLY A 127 14.59 -4.22 19.97
N GLY A 128 14.25 -3.04 20.44
CA GLY A 128 15.11 -2.35 21.42
C GLY A 128 15.10 -2.97 22.81
#